data_4e06ee5300c35cdbbdce698c781ce75d
#
_entry.id   4e06ee5300c35cdbbdce698c781ce75d
#
_cell.length_a   1.000
_cell.length_b   1.000
_cell.length_c   1.000
_cell.angle_alpha   90.00
_cell.angle_beta   90.00
_cell.angle_gamma   90.00
#
_symmetry.space_group_name_H-M   'P 1'
#
loop_
_entity.id
_entity.type
_entity.pdbx_description
1 polymer ?
#
loop_
_entity_poly.entity_id
_entity_poly.type
_entity_poly.pdbx_seq_one_letter_code
_entity_poly.pdbx_strand_id
1 'polypeptide(L)'
;MSKKNVNKETITEVALEILHEKGISHLTMRNVAAKLKVKAPALYWYIKNKHELLQLLADYICSLISIPKRKDDWVEEIFELSNNIRSVLLSIPDAAEILMDTLPVTRERLLLIEKTLEIFHRANFPEDKIFFTVTYINTYVTSYVLDEQKQQKLLDEMGTEAIRQKFITSVSDISKDDAPYIHHHFKNPDSGLKNKEDFMLGLRIIIVGIQREIGE
;
A
#
# COMPACT_ATOMS: atom_id res chain seq x y z
N MET A 1 15.18 19.00 29.02
CA MET A 1 14.61 18.16 27.95
C MET A 1 13.85 17.00 28.61
N SER A 2 12.53 17.00 28.51
CA SER A 2 11.68 15.96 29.14
C SER A 2 12.00 14.59 28.54
N LYS A 3 12.22 13.57 29.37
CA LYS A 3 12.24 12.17 28.93
C LYS A 3 10.88 11.86 28.30
N LYS A 4 10.83 11.67 26.96
CA LYS A 4 9.61 11.13 26.34
C LYS A 4 9.30 9.80 27.03
N ASN A 5 8.11 9.69 27.59
CA ASN A 5 7.66 8.44 28.19
C ASN A 5 7.54 7.40 27.09
N VAL A 6 8.20 6.25 27.20
CA VAL A 6 8.15 5.20 26.18
C VAL A 6 6.79 4.52 26.26
N ASN A 7 6.04 4.58 25.19
CA ASN A 7 4.77 3.88 24.99
C ASN A 7 4.61 3.57 23.50
N LYS A 8 3.54 2.87 23.10
CA LYS A 8 3.32 2.50 21.71
C LYS A 8 3.16 3.71 20.79
N GLU A 9 2.54 4.79 21.27
CA GLU A 9 2.32 6.02 20.54
C GLU A 9 3.65 6.71 20.20
N THR A 10 4.52 6.91 21.20
CA THR A 10 5.85 7.53 20.99
C THR A 10 6.78 6.65 20.14
N ILE A 11 6.63 5.32 20.21
CA ILE A 11 7.36 4.38 19.33
C ILE A 11 6.88 4.54 17.89
N THR A 12 5.57 4.63 17.66
CA THR A 12 4.97 4.84 16.34
C THR A 12 5.43 6.16 15.73
N GLU A 13 5.36 7.27 16.49
CA GLU A 13 5.83 8.59 16.05
C GLU A 13 7.30 8.53 15.57
N VAL A 14 8.18 7.96 16.40
CA VAL A 14 9.61 7.86 16.08
C VAL A 14 9.87 6.92 14.90
N ALA A 15 9.10 5.84 14.77
CA ALA A 15 9.21 4.94 13.63
C ALA A 15 8.79 5.63 12.32
N LEU A 16 7.71 6.42 12.34
CA LEU A 16 7.28 7.24 11.19
C LEU A 16 8.33 8.29 10.82
N GLU A 17 8.94 8.96 11.82
CA GLU A 17 10.04 9.89 11.54
C GLU A 17 11.22 9.18 10.83
N ILE A 18 11.57 7.95 11.24
CA ILE A 18 12.63 7.17 10.57
C ILE A 18 12.24 6.80 9.14
N LEU A 19 10.99 6.40 8.91
CA LEU A 19 10.48 6.12 7.58
C LEU A 19 10.60 7.35 6.66
N HIS A 20 10.17 8.51 7.13
CA HIS A 20 10.25 9.75 6.35
C HIS A 20 11.70 10.21 6.06
N GLU A 21 12.61 10.02 7.03
CA GLU A 21 14.00 10.47 6.88
C GLU A 21 14.86 9.51 6.06
N LYS A 22 14.64 8.19 6.19
CA LYS A 22 15.59 7.16 5.73
C LYS A 22 14.97 5.90 5.14
N GLY A 23 13.63 5.79 5.14
CA GLY A 23 12.90 4.63 4.64
C GLY A 23 12.97 3.38 5.53
N ILE A 24 12.26 2.34 5.12
CA ILE A 24 12.05 1.09 5.87
C ILE A 24 13.35 0.31 6.14
N SER A 25 14.36 0.44 5.27
CA SER A 25 15.67 -0.21 5.45
C SER A 25 16.38 0.25 6.74
N HIS A 26 16.13 1.49 7.17
CA HIS A 26 16.68 2.05 8.41
C HIS A 26 15.76 1.87 9.62
N LEU A 27 14.56 1.32 9.44
CA LEU A 27 13.64 1.01 10.53
C LEU A 27 14.09 -0.25 11.27
N THR A 28 14.93 -0.06 12.27
CA THR A 28 15.48 -1.12 13.13
C THR A 28 15.21 -0.83 14.60
N MET A 29 15.10 -1.87 15.43
CA MET A 29 14.94 -1.71 16.88
C MET A 29 16.01 -0.80 17.50
N ARG A 30 17.26 -0.91 17.00
CA ARG A 30 18.38 -0.07 17.45
C ARG A 30 18.17 1.40 17.11
N ASN A 31 17.76 1.70 15.89
CA ASN A 31 17.56 3.08 15.44
C ASN A 31 16.37 3.73 16.15
N VAL A 32 15.29 2.98 16.38
CA VAL A 32 14.13 3.45 17.16
C VAL A 32 14.55 3.75 18.61
N ALA A 33 15.27 2.83 19.28
CA ALA A 33 15.75 3.06 20.63
C ALA A 33 16.70 4.28 20.72
N ALA A 34 17.61 4.42 19.76
CA ALA A 34 18.54 5.55 19.69
C ALA A 34 17.79 6.88 19.53
N LYS A 35 16.80 6.94 18.64
CA LYS A 35 16.00 8.15 18.38
C LYS A 35 15.08 8.50 19.56
N LEU A 36 14.57 7.50 20.28
CA LEU A 36 13.86 7.66 21.56
C LEU A 36 14.78 8.05 22.71
N LYS A 37 16.12 7.99 22.54
CA LYS A 37 17.14 8.23 23.58
C LYS A 37 17.01 7.27 24.77
N VAL A 38 16.67 6.01 24.51
CA VAL A 38 16.59 4.94 25.49
C VAL A 38 17.54 3.80 25.17
N LYS A 39 17.85 2.96 26.17
CA LYS A 39 18.59 1.72 25.91
C LYS A 39 17.68 0.69 25.23
N ALA A 40 18.21 -0.10 24.31
CA ALA A 40 17.43 -1.10 23.57
C ALA A 40 16.59 -2.03 24.47
N PRO A 41 17.05 -2.51 25.65
CA PRO A 41 16.21 -3.30 26.55
C PRO A 41 14.89 -2.63 26.98
N ALA A 42 14.87 -1.30 27.11
CA ALA A 42 13.64 -0.59 27.46
C ALA A 42 12.59 -0.63 26.36
N LEU A 43 13.01 -0.70 25.09
CA LEU A 43 12.09 -0.83 23.95
C LEU A 43 11.46 -2.23 23.89
N TYR A 44 12.22 -3.27 24.24
CA TYR A 44 11.76 -4.66 24.20
C TYR A 44 10.64 -4.99 25.19
N TRP A 45 10.39 -4.14 26.19
CA TRP A 45 9.21 -4.25 27.06
C TRP A 45 7.90 -3.96 26.32
N TYR A 46 7.95 -3.16 25.24
CA TYR A 46 6.78 -2.73 24.47
C TYR A 46 6.66 -3.48 23.15
N ILE A 47 7.80 -3.77 22.52
CA ILE A 47 7.86 -4.39 21.17
C ILE A 47 9.03 -5.38 21.16
N LYS A 48 8.74 -6.65 20.91
CA LYS A 48 9.72 -7.74 21.07
C LYS A 48 10.69 -7.86 19.88
N ASN A 49 10.30 -7.41 18.69
CA ASN A 49 11.10 -7.56 17.46
C ASN A 49 10.63 -6.59 16.38
N LYS A 50 11.35 -6.57 15.24
CA LYS A 50 11.00 -5.74 14.08
C LYS A 50 9.62 -6.06 13.53
N HIS A 51 9.19 -7.33 13.53
CA HIS A 51 7.89 -7.71 13.01
C HIS A 51 6.74 -7.09 13.84
N GLU A 52 6.83 -7.11 15.17
CA GLU A 52 5.86 -6.42 16.03
C GLU A 52 5.86 -4.89 15.82
N LEU A 53 7.03 -4.29 15.54
CA LEU A 53 7.12 -2.88 15.15
C LEU A 53 6.38 -2.60 13.84
N LEU A 54 6.57 -3.45 12.83
CA LEU A 54 5.84 -3.33 11.57
C LEU A 54 4.34 -3.55 11.75
N GLN A 55 3.92 -4.50 12.60
CA GLN A 55 2.50 -4.70 12.94
C GLN A 55 1.89 -3.46 13.62
N LEU A 56 2.63 -2.82 14.52
CA LEU A 56 2.17 -1.57 15.15
C LEU A 56 1.98 -0.45 14.13
N LEU A 57 2.92 -0.32 13.18
CA LEU A 57 2.80 0.66 12.10
C LEU A 57 1.65 0.32 11.14
N ALA A 58 1.47 -0.95 10.79
CA ALA A 58 0.38 -1.39 9.94
C ALA A 58 -0.99 -1.07 10.57
N ASP A 59 -1.13 -1.27 11.88
CA ASP A 59 -2.34 -0.91 12.63
C ASP A 59 -2.58 0.60 12.60
N TYR A 60 -1.54 1.39 12.87
CA TYR A 60 -1.61 2.85 12.79
C TYR A 60 -1.99 3.35 11.38
N ILE A 61 -1.36 2.82 10.32
CA ILE A 61 -1.67 3.17 8.93
C ILE A 61 -3.15 2.91 8.65
N CYS A 62 -3.67 1.74 9.03
CA CYS A 62 -5.08 1.42 8.84
C CYS A 62 -6.03 2.32 9.64
N SER A 63 -5.63 2.79 10.82
CA SER A 63 -6.43 3.72 11.62
C SER A 63 -6.63 5.09 10.96
N LEU A 64 -5.78 5.47 10.01
CA LEU A 64 -5.88 6.72 9.27
C LEU A 64 -6.85 6.66 8.07
N ILE A 65 -7.28 5.45 7.69
CA ILE A 65 -8.12 5.25 6.52
C ILE A 65 -9.56 5.66 6.85
N SER A 66 -10.05 6.67 6.17
CA SER A 66 -11.43 7.10 6.28
C SER A 66 -12.37 6.09 5.61
N ILE A 67 -13.33 5.59 6.38
CA ILE A 67 -14.39 4.74 5.85
C ILE A 67 -15.43 5.64 5.17
N PRO A 68 -15.84 5.34 3.92
CA PRO A 68 -16.85 6.12 3.21
C PRO A 68 -18.20 6.07 3.95
N LYS A 69 -19.00 7.11 3.75
CA LYS A 69 -20.39 7.06 4.18
C LYS A 69 -21.13 6.03 3.34
N ARG A 70 -22.10 5.36 3.98
CA ARG A 70 -22.98 4.42 3.29
C ARG A 70 -23.61 5.08 2.05
N LYS A 71 -23.55 4.35 0.93
CA LYS A 71 -24.16 4.73 -0.34
C LYS A 71 -25.16 3.66 -0.78
N ASP A 72 -26.05 4.02 -1.71
CA ASP A 72 -26.99 3.07 -2.31
C ASP A 72 -26.27 2.15 -3.31
N ASP A 73 -25.25 2.68 -4.00
CA ASP A 73 -24.38 1.93 -4.89
C ASP A 73 -23.12 1.47 -4.17
N TRP A 74 -22.99 0.17 -3.97
CA TRP A 74 -21.81 -0.46 -3.37
C TRP A 74 -20.54 -0.24 -4.19
N VAL A 75 -20.66 -0.11 -5.51
CA VAL A 75 -19.53 0.13 -6.42
C VAL A 75 -18.88 1.48 -6.10
N GLU A 76 -19.70 2.54 -5.95
CA GLU A 76 -19.17 3.85 -5.56
C GLU A 76 -18.52 3.83 -4.19
N GLU A 77 -19.09 3.05 -3.24
CA GLU A 77 -18.56 2.93 -1.88
C GLU A 77 -17.18 2.24 -1.90
N ILE A 78 -17.01 1.18 -2.69
CA ILE A 78 -15.73 0.48 -2.87
C ILE A 78 -14.70 1.35 -3.60
N PHE A 79 -15.10 2.11 -4.62
CA PHE A 79 -14.19 3.07 -5.28
C PHE A 79 -13.68 4.13 -4.31
N GLU A 80 -14.55 4.70 -3.49
CA GLU A 80 -14.18 5.70 -2.49
C GLU A 80 -13.25 5.09 -1.43
N LEU A 81 -13.59 3.92 -0.87
CA LEU A 81 -12.75 3.22 0.10
C LEU A 81 -11.36 2.90 -0.47
N SER A 82 -11.30 2.34 -1.67
CA SER A 82 -10.04 2.00 -2.33
C SER A 82 -9.17 3.24 -2.58
N ASN A 83 -9.78 4.37 -2.95
CA ASN A 83 -9.06 5.63 -3.11
C ASN A 83 -8.57 6.20 -1.76
N ASN A 84 -9.36 6.05 -0.68
CA ASN A 84 -8.94 6.46 0.66
C ASN A 84 -7.75 5.62 1.15
N ILE A 85 -7.79 4.30 0.94
CA ILE A 85 -6.66 3.39 1.23
C ILE A 85 -5.42 3.85 0.45
N ARG A 86 -5.53 4.01 -0.88
CA ARG A 86 -4.41 4.47 -1.72
C ARG A 86 -3.84 5.80 -1.23
N SER A 87 -4.69 6.78 -0.89
CA SER A 87 -4.26 8.09 -0.44
C SER A 87 -3.46 8.03 0.86
N VAL A 88 -3.90 7.21 1.82
CA VAL A 88 -3.16 7.01 3.08
C VAL A 88 -1.83 6.29 2.83
N LEU A 89 -1.83 5.23 2.01
CA LEU A 89 -0.61 4.49 1.71
C LEU A 89 0.43 5.36 0.98
N LEU A 90 0.01 6.27 0.10
CA LEU A 90 0.92 7.20 -0.58
C LEU A 90 1.43 8.32 0.35
N SER A 91 0.70 8.65 1.42
CA SER A 91 1.10 9.70 2.36
C SER A 91 2.21 9.29 3.33
N ILE A 92 2.46 7.99 3.48
CA ILE A 92 3.47 7.45 4.38
C ILE A 92 4.49 6.63 3.57
N PRO A 93 5.79 6.97 3.64
CA PRO A 93 6.82 6.21 2.96
C PRO A 93 6.79 4.72 3.32
N ASP A 94 6.94 3.86 2.33
CA ASP A 94 6.97 2.40 2.46
C ASP A 94 5.72 1.78 3.12
N ALA A 95 4.59 2.51 3.23
CA ALA A 95 3.38 2.01 3.91
C ALA A 95 2.81 0.76 3.23
N ALA A 96 2.79 0.71 1.90
CA ALA A 96 2.32 -0.47 1.17
C ALA A 96 3.22 -1.69 1.43
N GLU A 97 4.55 -1.50 1.49
CA GLU A 97 5.50 -2.56 1.86
C GLU A 97 5.25 -3.07 3.29
N ILE A 98 5.02 -2.17 4.25
CA ILE A 98 4.67 -2.53 5.64
C ILE A 98 3.40 -3.39 5.69
N LEU A 99 2.35 -3.03 4.93
CA LEU A 99 1.12 -3.84 4.89
C LEU A 99 1.34 -5.19 4.23
N MET A 100 2.19 -5.30 3.21
CA MET A 100 2.51 -6.56 2.53
C MET A 100 3.36 -7.49 3.41
N ASP A 101 4.28 -6.94 4.21
CA ASP A 101 5.18 -7.69 5.10
C ASP A 101 4.53 -8.12 6.43
N THR A 102 3.27 -7.76 6.67
CA THR A 102 2.57 -8.01 7.93
C THR A 102 1.25 -8.75 7.73
N LEU A 103 0.88 -9.56 8.72
CA LEU A 103 -0.43 -10.23 8.71
C LEU A 103 -1.55 -9.28 9.15
N PRO A 104 -2.78 -9.40 8.61
CA PRO A 104 -3.93 -8.57 8.98
C PRO A 104 -4.57 -9.05 10.30
N VAL A 105 -3.80 -9.05 11.39
CA VAL A 105 -4.22 -9.56 12.71
C VAL A 105 -4.34 -8.48 13.78
N THR A 106 -4.14 -7.23 13.40
CA THR A 106 -4.26 -6.09 14.31
C THR A 106 -5.67 -5.49 14.27
N ARG A 107 -6.04 -4.76 15.32
CA ARG A 107 -7.40 -4.26 15.52
C ARG A 107 -7.89 -3.40 14.36
N GLU A 108 -7.15 -2.38 13.98
CA GLU A 108 -7.60 -1.44 12.93
C GLU A 108 -7.63 -2.08 11.53
N ARG A 109 -6.72 -3.02 11.27
CA ARG A 109 -6.75 -3.81 10.02
C ARG A 109 -7.97 -4.73 9.96
N LEU A 110 -8.31 -5.39 11.07
CA LEU A 110 -9.51 -6.24 11.13
C LEU A 110 -10.78 -5.41 10.99
N LEU A 111 -10.84 -4.21 11.60
CA LEU A 111 -11.98 -3.30 11.44
C LEU A 111 -12.11 -2.79 9.99
N LEU A 112 -11.01 -2.53 9.31
CA LEU A 112 -11.03 -2.15 7.89
C LEU A 112 -11.59 -3.30 7.01
N ILE A 113 -11.16 -4.54 7.27
CA ILE A 113 -11.70 -5.73 6.60
C ILE A 113 -13.19 -5.86 6.89
N GLU A 114 -13.60 -5.76 8.15
CA GLU A 114 -15.01 -5.83 8.57
C GLU A 114 -15.86 -4.81 7.83
N LYS A 115 -15.40 -3.57 7.72
CA LYS A 115 -16.13 -2.52 6.99
C LYS A 115 -16.25 -2.83 5.50
N THR A 116 -15.23 -3.44 4.91
CA THR A 116 -15.29 -3.86 3.51
C THR A 116 -16.26 -5.05 3.32
N LEU A 117 -16.22 -6.01 4.24
CA LEU A 117 -17.19 -7.13 4.25
C LEU A 117 -18.63 -6.61 4.37
N GLU A 118 -18.89 -5.64 5.26
CA GLU A 118 -20.21 -5.03 5.46
C GLU A 118 -20.79 -4.43 4.17
N ILE A 119 -19.96 -3.82 3.31
CA ILE A 119 -20.41 -3.27 2.02
C ILE A 119 -20.96 -4.39 1.13
N PHE A 120 -20.24 -5.51 1.00
CA PHE A 120 -20.64 -6.63 0.15
C PHE A 120 -21.84 -7.41 0.72
N HIS A 121 -21.93 -7.57 2.05
CA HIS A 121 -23.10 -8.17 2.69
C HIS A 121 -24.37 -7.36 2.42
N ARG A 122 -24.30 -6.03 2.49
CA ARG A 122 -25.45 -5.15 2.18
C ARG A 122 -25.85 -5.20 0.70
N ALA A 123 -24.89 -5.48 -0.19
CA ALA A 123 -25.13 -5.66 -1.62
C ALA A 123 -25.63 -7.08 -1.98
N ASN A 124 -25.94 -7.92 -0.97
CA ASN A 124 -26.42 -9.29 -1.13
C ASN A 124 -25.47 -10.19 -1.95
N PHE A 125 -24.14 -9.98 -1.81
CA PHE A 125 -23.17 -10.87 -2.43
C PHE A 125 -23.28 -12.30 -1.89
N PRO A 126 -23.02 -13.33 -2.73
CA PRO A 126 -22.92 -14.71 -2.29
C PRO A 126 -21.87 -14.86 -1.17
N GLU A 127 -22.27 -15.46 -0.05
CA GLU A 127 -21.47 -15.54 1.17
C GLU A 127 -20.10 -16.19 0.95
N ASP A 128 -20.04 -17.22 0.12
CA ASP A 128 -18.83 -17.94 -0.25
C ASP A 128 -17.84 -17.10 -1.10
N LYS A 129 -18.29 -16.02 -1.70
CA LYS A 129 -17.47 -15.14 -2.56
C LYS A 129 -16.99 -13.86 -1.88
N ILE A 130 -17.63 -13.42 -0.79
CA ILE A 130 -17.36 -12.11 -0.16
C ILE A 130 -15.91 -11.99 0.30
N PHE A 131 -15.43 -12.93 1.10
CA PHE A 131 -14.07 -12.85 1.67
C PHE A 131 -12.99 -12.85 0.58
N PHE A 132 -13.17 -13.66 -0.45
CA PHE A 132 -12.30 -13.70 -1.60
C PHE A 132 -12.28 -12.36 -2.35
N THR A 133 -13.45 -11.77 -2.59
CA THR A 133 -13.61 -10.46 -3.25
C THR A 133 -12.88 -9.35 -2.48
N VAL A 134 -13.07 -9.29 -1.17
CA VAL A 134 -12.38 -8.34 -0.28
C VAL A 134 -10.86 -8.50 -0.38
N THR A 135 -10.40 -9.76 -0.34
CA THR A 135 -8.95 -10.05 -0.45
C THR A 135 -8.38 -9.59 -1.79
N TYR A 136 -9.08 -9.82 -2.90
CA TYR A 136 -8.64 -9.40 -4.23
C TYR A 136 -8.53 -7.89 -4.36
N ILE A 137 -9.54 -7.15 -3.90
CA ILE A 137 -9.52 -5.69 -3.96
C ILE A 137 -8.38 -5.14 -3.10
N ASN A 138 -8.24 -5.62 -1.86
CA ASN A 138 -7.15 -5.19 -0.98
C ASN A 138 -5.77 -5.50 -1.55
N THR A 139 -5.58 -6.68 -2.14
CA THR A 139 -4.34 -7.05 -2.81
C THR A 139 -4.04 -6.13 -3.98
N TYR A 140 -5.04 -5.86 -4.84
CA TYR A 140 -4.87 -4.93 -5.95
C TYR A 140 -4.43 -3.56 -5.47
N VAL A 141 -5.17 -2.95 -4.51
CA VAL A 141 -4.87 -1.61 -4.00
C VAL A 141 -3.46 -1.55 -3.42
N THR A 142 -3.11 -2.51 -2.56
CA THR A 142 -1.81 -2.50 -1.86
C THR A 142 -0.66 -2.74 -2.84
N SER A 143 -0.79 -3.71 -3.76
CA SER A 143 0.26 -4.00 -4.77
C SER A 143 0.44 -2.85 -5.75
N TYR A 144 -0.65 -2.21 -6.19
CA TYR A 144 -0.57 -1.07 -7.08
C TYR A 144 0.19 0.10 -6.44
N VAL A 145 -0.14 0.42 -5.18
CA VAL A 145 0.54 1.48 -4.43
C VAL A 145 2.00 1.13 -4.15
N LEU A 146 2.30 -0.13 -3.85
CA LEU A 146 3.68 -0.58 -3.67
C LEU A 146 4.52 -0.33 -4.92
N ASP A 147 3.99 -0.68 -6.10
CA ASP A 147 4.65 -0.41 -7.38
C ASP A 147 4.81 1.10 -7.62
N GLU A 148 3.77 1.89 -7.33
CA GLU A 148 3.78 3.35 -7.47
C GLU A 148 4.84 4.00 -6.56
N GLN A 149 4.92 3.58 -5.28
CA GLN A 149 5.95 4.06 -4.34
C GLN A 149 7.37 3.67 -4.78
N LYS A 150 7.57 2.42 -5.23
CA LYS A 150 8.88 1.97 -5.74
C LYS A 150 9.30 2.72 -6.99
N GLN A 151 8.35 2.96 -7.89
CA GLN A 151 8.60 3.73 -9.11
C GLN A 151 8.98 5.17 -8.78
N GLN A 152 8.23 5.84 -7.88
CA GLN A 152 8.54 7.20 -7.47
C GLN A 152 9.94 7.30 -6.86
N LYS A 153 10.30 6.35 -5.99
CA LYS A 153 11.64 6.29 -5.39
C LYS A 153 12.74 6.18 -6.45
N LEU A 154 12.56 5.33 -7.46
CA LEU A 154 13.53 5.22 -8.57
C LEU A 154 13.62 6.52 -9.40
N LEU A 155 12.49 7.19 -9.62
CA LEU A 155 12.45 8.49 -10.30
C LEU A 155 13.20 9.56 -9.49
N ASP A 156 13.04 9.58 -8.18
CA ASP A 156 13.73 10.53 -7.29
C ASP A 156 15.24 10.26 -7.23
N GLU A 157 15.66 8.98 -7.25
CA GLU A 157 17.08 8.60 -7.19
C GLU A 157 17.81 8.79 -8.52
N MET A 158 17.20 8.44 -9.64
CA MET A 158 17.85 8.38 -10.96
C MET A 158 17.49 9.55 -11.89
N GLY A 159 16.34 10.17 -11.64
CA GLY A 159 15.73 11.14 -12.54
C GLY A 159 14.95 10.50 -13.69
N THR A 160 13.87 11.18 -14.11
CA THR A 160 12.95 10.71 -15.15
C THR A 160 13.65 10.39 -16.46
N GLU A 161 14.59 11.26 -16.91
CA GLU A 161 15.27 11.09 -18.18
C GLU A 161 16.20 9.89 -18.20
N ALA A 162 16.91 9.61 -17.10
CA ALA A 162 17.80 8.44 -16.99
C ALA A 162 17.01 7.14 -17.04
N ILE A 163 15.86 7.06 -16.39
CA ILE A 163 14.97 5.90 -16.44
C ILE A 163 14.40 5.72 -17.85
N ARG A 164 13.93 6.80 -18.45
CA ARG A 164 13.43 6.80 -19.82
C ARG A 164 14.48 6.27 -20.80
N GLN A 165 15.71 6.81 -20.73
CA GLN A 165 16.79 6.39 -21.62
C GLN A 165 17.17 4.92 -21.42
N LYS A 166 17.24 4.46 -20.15
CA LYS A 166 17.50 3.05 -19.84
C LYS A 166 16.42 2.14 -20.44
N PHE A 167 15.15 2.53 -20.34
CA PHE A 167 14.03 1.78 -20.90
C PHE A 167 14.11 1.72 -22.43
N ILE A 168 14.32 2.86 -23.12
CA ILE A 168 14.48 2.94 -24.57
C ILE A 168 15.61 2.02 -25.04
N THR A 169 16.77 2.09 -24.37
CA THR A 169 17.92 1.24 -24.67
C THR A 169 17.57 -0.24 -24.55
N SER A 170 16.96 -0.63 -23.40
CA SER A 170 16.57 -2.03 -23.16
C SER A 170 15.57 -2.57 -24.20
N VAL A 171 14.62 -1.75 -24.64
CA VAL A 171 13.67 -2.14 -25.72
C VAL A 171 14.40 -2.24 -27.06
N SER A 172 15.34 -1.33 -27.34
CA SER A 172 16.10 -1.33 -28.61
C SER A 172 17.05 -2.51 -28.75
N ASP A 173 17.53 -3.07 -27.63
CA ASP A 173 18.41 -4.24 -27.58
C ASP A 173 17.69 -5.55 -27.93
N ILE A 174 16.34 -5.55 -27.94
CA ILE A 174 15.53 -6.70 -28.33
C ILE A 174 15.10 -6.51 -29.80
N SER A 175 15.22 -7.57 -30.61
CA SER A 175 14.81 -7.47 -32.01
C SER A 175 13.27 -7.28 -32.11
N LYS A 176 12.84 -6.60 -33.18
CA LYS A 176 11.37 -6.44 -33.44
C LYS A 176 10.69 -7.77 -33.76
N ASP A 177 11.43 -8.74 -34.28
CA ASP A 177 10.92 -10.06 -34.58
C ASP A 177 10.69 -10.89 -33.31
N ASP A 178 11.55 -10.71 -32.29
CA ASP A 178 11.43 -11.40 -31.01
C ASP A 178 10.36 -10.77 -30.10
N ALA A 179 10.16 -9.45 -30.16
CA ALA A 179 9.23 -8.73 -29.28
C ALA A 179 8.43 -7.64 -30.01
N PRO A 180 7.60 -7.99 -31.01
CA PRO A 180 6.85 -7.02 -31.82
C PRO A 180 5.88 -6.18 -30.99
N TYR A 181 5.25 -6.76 -29.98
CA TYR A 181 4.27 -6.08 -29.15
C TYR A 181 4.92 -5.10 -28.17
N ILE A 182 6.09 -5.41 -27.61
CA ILE A 182 6.84 -4.47 -26.78
C ILE A 182 7.21 -3.24 -27.63
N HIS A 183 7.78 -3.43 -28.81
CA HIS A 183 8.11 -2.34 -29.74
C HIS A 183 6.89 -1.52 -30.19
N HIS A 184 5.71 -2.14 -30.29
CA HIS A 184 4.48 -1.44 -30.64
C HIS A 184 3.94 -0.60 -29.48
N HIS A 185 3.84 -1.19 -28.29
CA HIS A 185 3.21 -0.56 -27.14
C HIS A 185 4.11 0.46 -26.41
N PHE A 186 5.42 0.23 -26.39
CA PHE A 186 6.37 1.10 -25.71
C PHE A 186 7.05 2.12 -26.65
N LYS A 187 6.31 2.63 -27.64
CA LYS A 187 6.73 3.79 -28.42
C LYS A 187 6.79 5.07 -27.59
N ASN A 188 5.96 5.14 -26.54
CA ASN A 188 5.98 6.22 -25.56
C ASN A 188 6.63 5.72 -24.25
N PRO A 189 7.78 6.24 -23.85
CA PRO A 189 8.49 5.83 -22.63
C PRO A 189 7.71 6.05 -21.34
N ASP A 190 6.70 6.94 -21.34
CA ASP A 190 5.87 7.24 -20.19
C ASP A 190 4.71 6.26 -20.00
N SER A 191 4.48 5.34 -20.96
CA SER A 191 3.37 4.39 -20.95
C SER A 191 3.43 3.28 -19.89
N GLY A 192 4.38 3.31 -18.98
CA GLY A 192 4.49 2.35 -17.87
C GLY A 192 4.46 3.00 -16.50
N LEU A 193 4.35 4.34 -16.43
CA LEU A 193 4.34 5.03 -15.15
C LEU A 193 2.97 4.92 -14.48
N LYS A 194 2.98 4.43 -13.23
CA LYS A 194 1.77 4.28 -12.42
C LYS A 194 1.17 5.65 -12.07
N ASN A 195 -0.12 5.76 -12.19
CA ASN A 195 -0.85 6.97 -11.86
C ASN A 195 -2.26 6.66 -11.35
N LYS A 196 -3.00 7.69 -10.91
CA LYS A 196 -4.35 7.53 -10.36
C LYS A 196 -5.36 7.04 -11.40
N GLU A 197 -5.22 7.42 -12.67
CA GLU A 197 -6.15 7.06 -13.74
C GLU A 197 -6.05 5.57 -14.03
N ASP A 198 -4.83 5.05 -14.15
CA ASP A 198 -4.57 3.62 -14.34
C ASP A 198 -5.01 2.79 -13.13
N PHE A 199 -4.81 3.32 -11.91
CA PHE A 199 -5.34 2.71 -10.69
C PHE A 199 -6.86 2.57 -10.74
N MET A 200 -7.57 3.63 -11.10
CA MET A 200 -9.03 3.62 -11.19
C MET A 200 -9.53 2.72 -12.32
N LEU A 201 -8.82 2.67 -13.45
CA LEU A 201 -9.14 1.76 -14.55
C LEU A 201 -9.00 0.30 -14.14
N GLY A 202 -7.89 -0.07 -13.50
CA GLY A 202 -7.68 -1.44 -13.04
C GLY A 202 -8.70 -1.87 -11.98
N LEU A 203 -9.03 -0.98 -11.03
CA LEU A 203 -10.08 -1.25 -10.05
C LEU A 203 -11.45 -1.46 -10.74
N ARG A 204 -11.78 -0.67 -11.77
CA ARG A 204 -13.01 -0.83 -12.55
C ARG A 204 -13.06 -2.19 -13.26
N ILE A 205 -11.95 -2.63 -13.86
CA ILE A 205 -11.86 -3.94 -14.50
C ILE A 205 -12.15 -5.06 -13.51
N ILE A 206 -11.58 -4.97 -12.31
CA ILE A 206 -11.81 -5.94 -11.23
C ILE A 206 -13.29 -5.94 -10.82
N ILE A 207 -13.88 -4.78 -10.57
CA ILE A 207 -15.29 -4.66 -10.16
C ILE A 207 -16.24 -5.21 -11.22
N VAL A 208 -16.04 -4.87 -12.50
CA VAL A 208 -16.85 -5.43 -13.60
C VAL A 208 -16.73 -6.97 -13.67
N GLY A 209 -15.52 -7.51 -13.43
CA GLY A 209 -15.32 -8.95 -13.34
C GLY A 209 -16.12 -9.56 -12.16
N ILE A 210 -16.07 -8.93 -11.01
CA ILE A 210 -16.81 -9.35 -9.81
C ILE A 210 -18.32 -9.32 -10.07
N GLN A 211 -18.86 -8.24 -10.64
CA GLN A 211 -20.30 -8.14 -10.96
C GLN A 211 -20.76 -9.28 -11.87
N ARG A 212 -20.00 -9.62 -12.92
CA ARG A 212 -20.33 -10.75 -13.81
C ARG A 212 -20.34 -12.10 -13.08
N GLU A 213 -19.44 -12.31 -12.14
CA GLU A 213 -19.39 -13.55 -11.35
C GLU A 213 -20.57 -13.72 -10.39
N ILE A 214 -21.23 -12.64 -10.00
CA ILE A 214 -22.42 -12.67 -9.13
C ILE A 214 -23.73 -12.53 -9.87
N GLY A 215 -23.70 -12.34 -11.19
CA GLY A 215 -24.89 -12.30 -12.05
C GLY A 215 -25.56 -10.93 -12.16
N GLU A 216 -24.80 -9.84 -11.89
CA GLU A 216 -25.21 -8.45 -12.17
C GLU A 216 -24.81 -7.97 -13.57
#